data_c6201861a189bd5d7e40644f8726e76b
#
_entry.id   c6201861a189bd5d7e40644f8726e76b
#
_cell.length_a   1.000
_cell.length_b   1.000
_cell.length_c   1.000
_cell.angle_alpha   90.00
_cell.angle_beta   90.00
_cell.angle_gamma   90.00
#
_symmetry.space_group_name_H-M   'P 1'
#
loop_
_entity.id
_entity.type
_entity.pdbx_description
1 polymer ?
#
loop_
_entity_poly.entity_id
_entity_poly.type
_entity_poly.pdbx_seq_one_letter_code
_entity_poly.pdbx_strand_id
1 'polypeptide(L)'
;MSSNTTWLLLVLLIATPAALSANDSPDERASLKGLGTISLVVEDLGPAAQKYGLTTMRLQNEIQQRLQQAGITVRQEADPYLYVQITVVDPGGSVPPAYSIQVTMMQEVALPRGLNAHFQAPTWWLSSFGVAGADRLSQSVGGKVQEFVDQFIKAYRSTNPKP
;
A
#
# COMPACT_ATOMS: atom_id res chain seq x y z
N MET A 1 -49.37 37.05 20.31
CA MET A 1 -48.06 36.53 20.76
C MET A 1 -47.85 35.23 20.02
N SER A 2 -47.10 35.29 18.91
CA SER A 2 -46.79 34.10 18.08
C SER A 2 -45.29 33.83 18.21
N SER A 3 -44.96 32.67 18.77
CA SER A 3 -43.60 32.20 18.96
C SER A 3 -43.16 31.46 17.68
N ASN A 4 -42.23 32.09 16.94
CA ASN A 4 -41.57 31.46 15.79
C ASN A 4 -40.38 30.62 16.28
N THR A 5 -40.59 29.31 16.33
CA THR A 5 -39.51 28.38 16.64
C THR A 5 -38.80 28.01 15.32
N THR A 6 -37.66 28.66 15.07
CA THR A 6 -36.81 28.37 13.91
C THR A 6 -35.98 27.12 14.20
N TRP A 7 -36.29 26.02 13.53
CA TRP A 7 -35.49 24.79 13.57
C TRP A 7 -34.25 24.96 12.68
N LEU A 8 -33.08 25.08 13.29
CA LEU A 8 -31.79 25.01 12.61
C LEU A 8 -31.49 23.54 12.26
N LEU A 9 -31.66 23.18 10.99
CA LEU A 9 -31.20 21.90 10.45
C LEU A 9 -29.68 21.93 10.32
N LEU A 10 -28.98 21.28 11.25
CA LEU A 10 -27.53 21.04 11.19
C LEU A 10 -27.29 19.94 10.16
N VAL A 11 -26.90 20.31 8.93
CA VAL A 11 -26.47 19.35 7.91
C VAL A 11 -25.05 18.90 8.27
N LEU A 12 -24.95 17.69 8.85
CA LEU A 12 -23.70 17.02 9.11
C LEU A 12 -23.10 16.52 7.79
N LEU A 13 -22.16 17.25 7.24
CA LEU A 13 -21.41 16.84 6.04
C LEU A 13 -20.49 15.68 6.41
N ILE A 14 -20.96 14.45 6.22
CA ILE A 14 -20.13 13.26 6.36
C ILE A 14 -19.18 13.23 5.17
N ALA A 15 -17.92 13.65 5.38
CA ALA A 15 -16.85 13.46 4.43
C ALA A 15 -16.62 11.94 4.27
N THR A 16 -17.16 11.37 3.20
CA THR A 16 -16.85 9.99 2.82
C THR A 16 -15.36 9.94 2.49
N PRO A 17 -14.57 9.04 3.11
CA PRO A 17 -13.16 8.87 2.72
C PRO A 17 -13.13 8.49 1.24
N ALA A 18 -12.25 9.17 0.49
CA ALA A 18 -12.02 8.88 -0.92
C ALA A 18 -11.78 7.38 -1.10
N ALA A 19 -12.51 6.78 -2.01
CA ALA A 19 -12.41 5.36 -2.31
C ALA A 19 -10.95 5.01 -2.64
N LEU A 20 -10.35 4.18 -1.81
CA LEU A 20 -9.08 3.54 -2.09
C LEU A 20 -9.28 2.70 -3.36
N SER A 21 -8.50 2.96 -4.41
CA SER A 21 -8.40 2.02 -5.51
C SER A 21 -7.68 0.79 -5.01
N ALA A 22 -8.42 -0.13 -4.43
CA ALA A 22 -7.91 -1.40 -3.96
C ALA A 22 -8.29 -2.46 -4.99
N ASN A 23 -7.32 -3.03 -5.65
CA ASN A 23 -7.47 -4.26 -6.40
C ASN A 23 -7.20 -5.44 -5.45
N ASP A 24 -8.17 -5.69 -4.57
CA ASP A 24 -8.19 -6.78 -3.61
C ASP A 24 -9.47 -7.63 -3.83
N SER A 25 -9.77 -7.89 -5.10
CA SER A 25 -10.88 -8.74 -5.52
C SER A 25 -10.59 -10.22 -5.20
N PRO A 26 -11.61 -11.10 -5.20
CA PRO A 26 -11.40 -12.53 -5.02
C PRO A 26 -10.41 -13.14 -6.02
N ASP A 27 -10.43 -12.68 -7.29
CA ASP A 27 -9.54 -13.19 -8.34
C ASP A 27 -8.09 -12.77 -8.10
N GLU A 28 -7.87 -11.52 -7.67
CA GLU A 28 -6.54 -11.03 -7.33
C GLU A 28 -5.98 -11.71 -6.09
N ARG A 29 -6.81 -11.96 -5.08
CA ARG A 29 -6.40 -12.78 -3.92
C ARG A 29 -6.08 -14.21 -4.33
N ALA A 30 -6.82 -14.79 -5.28
CA ALA A 30 -6.54 -16.13 -5.78
C ALA A 30 -5.15 -16.26 -6.40
N SER A 31 -4.60 -15.17 -6.97
CA SER A 31 -3.23 -15.14 -7.49
C SER A 31 -2.15 -15.34 -6.42
N LEU A 32 -2.48 -15.11 -5.15
CA LEU A 32 -1.57 -15.30 -4.02
C LEU A 32 -1.54 -16.74 -3.50
N LYS A 33 -2.37 -17.64 -4.06
CA LYS A 33 -2.45 -19.03 -3.61
C LYS A 33 -1.17 -19.81 -3.96
N GLY A 34 -0.62 -20.50 -2.97
CA GLY A 34 0.57 -21.32 -3.15
C GLY A 34 1.89 -20.54 -3.12
N LEU A 35 1.86 -19.24 -2.86
CA LEU A 35 3.08 -18.47 -2.64
C LEU A 35 3.80 -18.99 -1.39
N GLY A 36 5.03 -19.48 -1.54
CA GLY A 36 5.84 -19.98 -0.43
C GLY A 36 6.83 -18.93 0.08
N THR A 37 7.71 -18.51 -0.79
CA THR A 37 8.77 -17.54 -0.52
C THR A 37 8.62 -16.36 -1.47
N ILE A 38 8.80 -15.16 -0.94
CA ILE A 38 8.80 -13.92 -1.74
C ILE A 38 10.07 -13.13 -1.47
N SER A 39 10.44 -12.22 -2.35
CA SER A 39 11.37 -11.15 -1.99
C SER A 39 10.62 -9.83 -1.72
N LEU A 40 11.32 -8.89 -1.12
CA LEU A 40 10.81 -7.54 -0.83
C LEU A 40 11.70 -6.52 -1.52
N VAL A 41 11.11 -5.71 -2.36
CA VAL A 41 11.76 -4.59 -3.04
C VAL A 41 11.08 -3.31 -2.61
N VAL A 42 11.79 -2.46 -1.88
CA VAL A 42 11.35 -1.10 -1.57
C VAL A 42 12.15 -0.16 -2.48
N GLU A 43 11.46 0.59 -3.33
CA GLU A 43 12.08 1.53 -4.24
C GLU A 43 12.82 2.64 -3.47
N ASP A 44 13.93 3.11 -4.04
CA ASP A 44 14.69 4.17 -3.42
C ASP A 44 13.86 5.45 -3.27
N LEU A 45 13.83 5.95 -2.03
CA LEU A 45 13.10 7.15 -1.71
C LEU A 45 13.86 8.38 -2.20
N GLY A 46 13.17 9.20 -2.98
CA GLY A 46 13.72 10.46 -3.45
C GLY A 46 14.04 11.45 -2.32
N PRO A 47 14.82 12.51 -2.62
CA PRO A 47 15.25 13.50 -1.63
C PRO A 47 14.10 14.15 -0.84
N ALA A 48 12.94 14.34 -1.49
CA ALA A 48 11.76 14.89 -0.83
C ALA A 48 11.27 14.01 0.34
N ALA A 49 11.24 12.69 0.16
CA ALA A 49 10.87 11.76 1.22
C ALA A 49 11.92 11.73 2.36
N GLN A 50 13.21 11.72 1.99
CA GLN A 50 14.32 11.73 2.95
C GLN A 50 14.33 12.99 3.81
N LYS A 51 13.99 14.16 3.25
CA LYS A 51 13.82 15.42 3.97
C LYS A 51 12.86 15.31 5.17
N TYR A 52 11.86 14.45 5.05
CA TYR A 52 10.86 14.21 6.11
C TYR A 52 11.16 12.97 6.97
N GLY A 53 12.40 12.46 6.93
CA GLY A 53 12.85 11.36 7.78
C GLY A 53 12.39 9.97 7.34
N LEU A 54 11.89 9.82 6.11
CA LEU A 54 11.64 8.51 5.51
C LEU A 54 12.95 7.96 4.94
N THR A 55 13.27 6.70 5.23
CA THR A 55 14.42 6.01 4.67
C THR A 55 14.02 4.64 4.13
N THR A 56 14.57 4.27 2.98
CA THR A 56 14.33 2.97 2.34
C THR A 56 14.64 1.82 3.29
N MET A 57 15.81 1.87 3.95
CA MET A 57 16.26 0.83 4.87
C MET A 57 15.29 0.62 6.05
N ARG A 58 14.80 1.70 6.66
CA ARG A 58 13.85 1.60 7.77
C ARG A 58 12.54 0.95 7.34
N LEU A 59 11.97 1.40 6.23
CA LEU A 59 10.73 0.84 5.70
C LEU A 59 10.91 -0.64 5.31
N GLN A 60 12.01 -0.97 4.65
CA GLN A 60 12.34 -2.34 4.29
C GLN A 60 12.41 -3.26 5.50
N ASN A 61 13.10 -2.84 6.56
CA ASN A 61 13.21 -3.61 7.80
C ASN A 61 11.84 -3.80 8.49
N GLU A 62 11.06 -2.73 8.60
CA GLU A 62 9.72 -2.76 9.22
C GLU A 62 8.77 -3.70 8.45
N ILE A 63 8.76 -3.63 7.12
CA ILE A 63 7.93 -4.48 6.27
C ILE A 63 8.39 -5.94 6.36
N GLN A 64 9.69 -6.18 6.22
CA GLN A 64 10.26 -7.54 6.30
C GLN A 64 9.94 -8.21 7.63
N GLN A 65 10.12 -7.50 8.74
CA GLN A 65 9.80 -8.01 10.07
C GLN A 65 8.31 -8.38 10.17
N ARG A 66 7.42 -7.55 9.65
CA ARG A 66 5.98 -7.75 9.70
C ARG A 66 5.55 -8.97 8.88
N LEU A 67 6.11 -9.15 7.67
CA LEU A 67 5.88 -10.31 6.83
C LEU A 67 6.36 -11.60 7.51
N GLN A 68 7.56 -11.59 8.11
CA GLN A 68 8.12 -12.74 8.85
C GLN A 68 7.28 -13.10 10.09
N GLN A 69 6.82 -12.11 10.86
CA GLN A 69 5.89 -12.33 11.98
C GLN A 69 4.56 -12.95 11.54
N ALA A 70 4.14 -12.64 10.31
CA ALA A 70 2.96 -13.25 9.70
C ALA A 70 3.19 -14.68 9.20
N GLY A 71 4.44 -15.17 9.22
CA GLY A 71 4.84 -16.50 8.75
C GLY A 71 5.11 -16.55 7.24
N ILE A 72 5.29 -15.38 6.60
CA ILE A 72 5.67 -15.29 5.18
C ILE A 72 7.20 -15.30 5.11
N THR A 73 7.76 -16.23 4.35
CA THR A 73 9.21 -16.33 4.17
C THR A 73 9.69 -15.26 3.18
N VAL A 74 10.59 -14.38 3.64
CA VAL A 74 11.19 -13.34 2.81
C VAL A 74 12.65 -13.67 2.56
N ARG A 75 13.09 -13.71 1.29
CA ARG A 75 14.49 -13.90 0.86
C ARG A 75 14.93 -12.73 -0.03
N GLN A 76 16.23 -12.52 -0.18
CA GLN A 76 16.75 -11.39 -0.96
C GLN A 76 16.51 -11.52 -2.47
N GLU A 77 16.62 -12.73 -3.02
CA GLU A 77 16.53 -12.99 -4.45
C GLU A 77 15.50 -14.09 -4.72
N ALA A 78 14.25 -13.82 -4.37
CA ALA A 78 13.15 -14.70 -4.68
C ALA A 78 12.23 -14.04 -5.73
N ASP A 79 11.72 -14.83 -6.63
CA ASP A 79 10.60 -14.52 -7.49
C ASP A 79 9.45 -15.45 -7.04
N PRO A 80 8.30 -14.92 -6.74
CA PRO A 80 7.78 -13.55 -6.89
C PRO A 80 8.24 -12.53 -5.81
N TYR A 81 7.97 -11.24 -6.04
CA TYR A 81 8.38 -10.18 -5.09
C TYR A 81 7.27 -9.17 -4.77
N LEU A 82 7.26 -8.72 -3.52
CA LEU A 82 6.44 -7.60 -3.07
C LEU A 82 7.19 -6.29 -3.32
N TYR A 83 6.66 -5.47 -4.22
CA TYR A 83 7.22 -4.19 -4.61
C TYR A 83 6.50 -3.06 -3.88
N VAL A 84 7.26 -2.15 -3.26
CA VAL A 84 6.75 -1.00 -2.53
C VAL A 84 7.33 0.27 -3.13
N GLN A 85 6.46 1.11 -3.68
CA GLN A 85 6.81 2.40 -4.24
C GLN A 85 6.18 3.52 -3.41
N ILE A 86 6.99 4.53 -3.10
CA ILE A 86 6.55 5.72 -2.37
C ILE A 86 7.11 6.95 -3.08
N THR A 87 6.23 7.84 -3.49
CA THR A 87 6.60 9.11 -4.10
C THR A 87 6.12 10.25 -3.19
N VAL A 88 7.01 11.19 -2.89
CA VAL A 88 6.69 12.42 -2.17
C VAL A 88 7.00 13.60 -3.09
N VAL A 89 6.02 14.49 -3.22
CA VAL A 89 6.16 15.77 -3.92
C VAL A 89 6.07 16.88 -2.89
N ASP A 90 7.15 17.66 -2.76
CA ASP A 90 7.22 18.80 -1.87
C ASP A 90 7.24 20.11 -2.70
N PRO A 91 6.10 20.81 -2.80
CA PRO A 91 6.04 22.07 -3.55
C PRO A 91 6.82 23.21 -2.88
N GLY A 92 7.14 23.06 -1.59
CA GLY A 92 7.77 24.11 -0.78
C GLY A 92 6.79 25.18 -0.27
N GLY A 93 7.33 26.13 0.49
CA GLY A 93 6.54 27.22 1.06
C GLY A 93 5.50 26.73 2.06
N SER A 94 4.27 27.29 1.96
CA SER A 94 3.15 26.94 2.86
C SER A 94 2.27 25.81 2.33
N VAL A 95 2.60 25.25 1.16
CA VAL A 95 1.83 24.15 0.56
C VAL A 95 2.26 22.83 1.17
N PRO A 96 1.33 22.06 1.76
CA PRO A 96 1.70 20.78 2.36
C PRO A 96 2.16 19.78 1.29
N PRO A 97 3.14 18.92 1.60
CA PRO A 97 3.59 17.88 0.68
C PRO A 97 2.50 16.86 0.40
N ALA A 98 2.49 16.40 -0.86
CA ALA A 98 1.66 15.30 -1.32
C ALA A 98 2.47 14.02 -1.41
N TYR A 99 1.82 12.86 -1.26
CA TYR A 99 2.45 11.56 -1.40
C TYR A 99 1.55 10.56 -2.10
N SER A 100 2.18 9.60 -2.78
CA SER A 100 1.52 8.38 -3.25
C SER A 100 2.26 7.17 -2.73
N ILE A 101 1.52 6.10 -2.48
CA ILE A 101 2.03 4.81 -2.02
C ILE A 101 1.38 3.73 -2.87
N GLN A 102 2.20 2.80 -3.32
CA GLN A 102 1.74 1.59 -4.00
C GLN A 102 2.48 0.39 -3.41
N VAL A 103 1.72 -0.66 -3.11
CA VAL A 103 2.23 -1.98 -2.71
C VAL A 103 1.70 -2.99 -3.70
N THR A 104 2.60 -3.70 -4.39
CA THR A 104 2.26 -4.53 -5.53
C THR A 104 2.93 -5.90 -5.41
N MET A 105 2.17 -6.97 -5.60
CA MET A 105 2.73 -8.31 -5.78
C MET A 105 3.06 -8.52 -7.26
N MET A 106 4.33 -8.68 -7.56
CA MET A 106 4.85 -8.95 -8.89
C MET A 106 5.13 -10.44 -9.03
N GLN A 107 4.61 -11.04 -10.09
CA GLN A 107 4.78 -12.47 -10.37
C GLN A 107 5.02 -12.70 -11.85
N GLU A 108 5.73 -13.78 -12.16
CA GLU A 108 5.81 -14.26 -13.53
C GLU A 108 4.44 -14.78 -13.98
N VAL A 109 3.97 -14.26 -15.10
CA VAL A 109 2.70 -14.66 -15.72
C VAL A 109 2.95 -15.16 -17.15
N ALA A 110 2.19 -16.18 -17.57
CA ALA A 110 2.21 -16.70 -18.92
C ALA A 110 0.96 -16.24 -19.69
N LEU A 111 1.13 -15.87 -20.96
CA LEU A 111 -0.02 -15.61 -21.82
C LEU A 111 -0.52 -16.91 -22.46
N PRO A 112 -1.81 -17.24 -22.34
CA PRO A 112 -2.37 -18.47 -22.89
C PRO A 112 -2.51 -18.48 -24.42
N ARG A 113 -2.03 -17.46 -25.13
CA ARG A 113 -2.21 -17.30 -26.58
C ARG A 113 -1.16 -18.03 -27.44
N GLY A 114 -0.60 -19.14 -26.98
CA GLY A 114 0.36 -19.94 -27.74
C GLY A 114 1.76 -19.32 -27.90
N LEU A 115 2.01 -18.20 -27.30
CA LEU A 115 3.35 -17.67 -27.10
C LEU A 115 3.84 -18.16 -25.74
N ASN A 116 4.90 -18.99 -25.71
CA ASN A 116 5.57 -19.34 -24.45
C ASN A 116 6.31 -18.11 -23.87
N ALA A 117 5.60 -16.97 -23.80
CA ALA A 117 6.15 -15.73 -23.28
C ALA A 117 5.77 -15.59 -21.83
N HIS A 118 6.78 -15.49 -20.99
CA HIS A 118 6.70 -15.24 -19.56
C HIS A 118 7.16 -13.81 -19.29
N PHE A 119 6.46 -13.09 -18.43
CA PHE A 119 6.85 -11.73 -18.04
C PHE A 119 6.35 -11.40 -16.64
N GLN A 120 7.03 -10.49 -15.98
CA GLN A 120 6.62 -9.99 -14.69
C GLN A 120 5.40 -9.09 -14.83
N ALA A 121 4.36 -9.37 -14.06
CA ALA A 121 3.14 -8.56 -14.04
C ALA A 121 2.62 -8.37 -12.60
N PRO A 122 1.96 -7.23 -12.33
CA PRO A 122 1.22 -7.04 -11.09
C PRO A 122 0.01 -7.98 -11.06
N THR A 123 -0.10 -8.77 -10.00
CA THR A 123 -1.21 -9.72 -9.82
C THR A 123 -2.09 -9.37 -8.63
N TRP A 124 -1.59 -8.57 -7.70
CA TRP A 124 -2.30 -7.98 -6.59
C TRP A 124 -1.66 -6.64 -6.25
N TRP A 125 -2.45 -5.60 -5.95
CA TRP A 125 -1.89 -4.30 -5.54
C TRP A 125 -2.87 -3.45 -4.74
N LEU A 126 -2.31 -2.55 -3.93
CA LEU A 126 -3.01 -1.45 -3.27
C LEU A 126 -2.31 -0.15 -3.59
N SER A 127 -3.07 0.91 -3.76
CA SER A 127 -2.53 2.24 -3.96
C SER A 127 -3.33 3.29 -3.19
N SER A 128 -2.66 4.36 -2.80
CA SER A 128 -3.27 5.50 -2.15
C SER A 128 -2.44 6.75 -2.43
N PHE A 129 -3.08 7.89 -2.40
CA PHE A 129 -2.43 9.19 -2.39
C PHE A 129 -2.99 10.03 -1.25
N GLY A 130 -2.23 11.01 -0.81
CA GLY A 130 -2.64 11.87 0.28
C GLY A 130 -1.80 13.14 0.37
N VAL A 131 -2.22 14.00 1.27
CA VAL A 131 -1.53 15.22 1.65
C VAL A 131 -1.37 15.21 3.16
N ALA A 132 -0.20 15.57 3.66
CA ALA A 132 0.04 15.66 5.10
C ALA A 132 0.92 16.87 5.42
N GLY A 133 0.74 17.45 6.59
CA GLY A 133 1.65 18.47 7.09
C GLY A 133 3.08 17.92 7.21
N ALA A 134 4.07 18.77 7.05
CA ALA A 134 5.50 18.41 7.09
C ALA A 134 5.88 17.64 8.36
N ASP A 135 5.30 18.00 9.49
CA ASP A 135 5.49 17.38 10.82
C ASP A 135 4.90 15.96 10.93
N ARG A 136 3.94 15.61 10.07
CA ARG A 136 3.19 14.35 10.11
C ARG A 136 3.44 13.45 8.92
N LEU A 137 4.13 13.92 7.88
CA LEU A 137 4.30 13.19 6.63
C LEU A 137 4.88 11.80 6.85
N SER A 138 5.99 11.71 7.59
CA SER A 138 6.65 10.42 7.86
C SER A 138 5.71 9.44 8.57
N GLN A 139 4.95 9.91 9.56
CA GLN A 139 3.98 9.08 10.27
C GLN A 139 2.82 8.64 9.37
N SER A 140 2.29 9.56 8.55
CA SER A 140 1.18 9.27 7.63
C SER A 140 1.58 8.25 6.57
N VAL A 141 2.75 8.41 5.96
CA VAL A 141 3.28 7.48 4.96
C VAL A 141 3.59 6.13 5.61
N GLY A 142 4.34 6.10 6.71
CA GLY A 142 4.68 4.86 7.41
C GLY A 142 3.44 4.08 7.86
N GLY A 143 2.46 4.77 8.45
CA GLY A 143 1.20 4.17 8.87
C GLY A 143 0.40 3.57 7.71
N LYS A 144 0.35 4.25 6.55
CA LYS A 144 -0.34 3.75 5.36
C LYS A 144 0.39 2.56 4.73
N VAL A 145 1.72 2.57 4.70
CA VAL A 145 2.51 1.40 4.25
C VAL A 145 2.22 0.19 5.14
N GLN A 146 2.21 0.35 6.45
CA GLN A 146 1.89 -0.73 7.38
C GLN A 146 0.47 -1.27 7.19
N GLU A 147 -0.51 -0.38 6.98
CA GLU A 147 -1.89 -0.76 6.66
C GLU A 147 -1.96 -1.63 5.39
N PHE A 148 -1.24 -1.25 4.33
CA PHE A 148 -1.22 -2.01 3.08
C PHE A 148 -0.53 -3.36 3.22
N VAL A 149 0.55 -3.42 3.98
CA VAL A 149 1.23 -4.69 4.30
C VAL A 149 0.32 -5.61 5.10
N ASP A 150 -0.48 -5.08 6.04
CA ASP A 150 -1.47 -5.86 6.78
C ASP A 150 -2.59 -6.40 5.88
N GLN A 151 -3.05 -5.58 4.93
CA GLN A 151 -4.04 -6.03 3.95
C GLN A 151 -3.45 -7.13 3.04
N PHE A 152 -2.20 -6.99 2.59
CA PHE A 152 -1.49 -8.05 1.87
C PHE A 152 -1.42 -9.35 2.69
N ILE A 153 -1.00 -9.27 3.95
CA ILE A 153 -0.93 -10.42 4.87
C ILE A 153 -2.29 -11.09 5.02
N LYS A 154 -3.35 -10.29 5.15
CA LYS A 154 -4.73 -10.81 5.24
C LYS A 154 -5.15 -11.51 3.94
N ALA A 155 -4.89 -10.91 2.78
CA ALA A 155 -5.18 -11.49 1.48
C ALA A 155 -4.40 -12.80 1.28
N TYR A 156 -3.10 -12.80 1.57
CA TYR A 156 -2.24 -13.99 1.52
C TYR A 156 -2.78 -15.13 2.40
N ARG A 157 -3.11 -14.85 3.67
CA ARG A 157 -3.62 -15.86 4.60
C ARG A 157 -4.98 -16.42 4.21
N SER A 158 -5.81 -15.63 3.53
CA SER A 158 -7.14 -16.08 3.07
C SER A 158 -7.05 -17.18 2.02
N THR A 159 -5.95 -17.24 1.27
CA THR A 159 -5.72 -18.22 0.20
C THR A 159 -4.65 -19.26 0.55
N ASN A 160 -3.89 -19.03 1.62
CA ASN A 160 -2.86 -19.94 2.13
C ASN A 160 -3.11 -20.23 3.62
N PRO A 161 -4.21 -20.94 3.96
CA PRO A 161 -4.48 -21.30 5.35
C PRO A 161 -3.34 -22.20 5.88
N LYS A 162 -2.91 -21.94 7.12
CA LYS A 162 -1.99 -22.88 7.80
C LYS A 162 -2.72 -24.20 8.02
N PRO A 163 -2.06 -25.35 7.81
CA PRO A 163 -2.64 -26.66 8.11
C PRO A 163 -2.93 -26.81 9.59
#